data_862b9f09f8a5e8ef9c317d6116113aab
#
_entry.id   862b9f09f8a5e8ef9c317d6116113aab
#
_cell.length_a   1.000
_cell.length_b   1.000
_cell.length_c   1.000
_cell.angle_alpha   90.00
_cell.angle_beta   90.00
_cell.angle_gamma   90.00
#
_symmetry.space_group_name_H-M   'P 1'
#
loop_
_entity.id
_entity.type
_entity.pdbx_description
1 polymer ?
#
loop_
_entity_poly.entity_id
_entity_poly.type
_entity_poly.pdbx_seq_one_letter_code
_entity_poly.pdbx_strand_id
1 'polypeptide(L)'
;MPKGRQLALTDATEWLGDWHPLAEQLGSADGLVELGSVSSLLQLPPVHNVSSLRKFLGQYQLCILLPLELPAIEAAHGHACRNELRELVALDQELAAEPVLQNFAAPSRRVGQAQLQKLRPLRDQRVVQRYLAAVESGEAHGWHTLVYGLTLAIYSLPLRQGLLGYAHQTIRGFIYSAARMLNLSERACRQLFDELFADLPLAIEEQLKERAEV
;
A
#
# COMPACT_ATOMS: atom_id res chain seq x y z
N MET A 1 17.22 -29.57 -15.04
CA MET A 1 17.08 -28.28 -14.32
C MET A 1 15.62 -27.88 -14.41
N PRO A 2 14.81 -27.97 -13.36
CA PRO A 2 13.43 -27.50 -13.42
C PRO A 2 13.44 -25.98 -13.42
N LYS A 3 12.81 -25.39 -14.45
CA LYS A 3 12.50 -23.97 -14.52
C LYS A 3 11.66 -23.61 -13.29
N GLY A 4 12.23 -22.82 -12.38
CA GLY A 4 11.50 -22.24 -11.25
C GLY A 4 10.25 -21.55 -11.78
N ARG A 5 9.10 -22.00 -11.34
CA ARG A 5 7.80 -21.38 -11.58
C ARG A 5 7.87 -19.94 -11.07
N GLN A 6 7.87 -19.01 -11.99
CA GLN A 6 7.48 -17.62 -11.74
C GLN A 6 5.97 -17.62 -11.38
N LEU A 7 5.67 -18.19 -10.22
CA LEU A 7 4.33 -18.30 -9.69
C LEU A 7 4.08 -17.07 -8.82
N ALA A 8 2.93 -16.55 -8.97
CA ALA A 8 2.18 -15.84 -7.96
C ALA A 8 2.07 -14.31 -8.00
N LEU A 9 2.74 -13.55 -8.87
CA LEU A 9 2.44 -12.11 -8.96
C LEU A 9 1.15 -11.83 -9.76
N THR A 10 0.86 -12.65 -10.77
CA THR A 10 -0.40 -12.61 -11.54
C THR A 10 -1.60 -13.06 -10.69
N ASP A 11 -1.45 -14.08 -9.87
CA ASP A 11 -2.55 -14.62 -9.06
C ASP A 11 -2.93 -13.65 -7.92
N ALA A 12 -1.97 -12.95 -7.31
CA ALA A 12 -2.27 -11.97 -6.26
C ALA A 12 -3.01 -10.73 -6.80
N THR A 13 -2.69 -10.31 -8.03
CA THR A 13 -3.41 -9.20 -8.70
C THR A 13 -4.82 -9.62 -9.14
N GLU A 14 -5.03 -10.86 -9.55
CA GLU A 14 -6.36 -11.39 -9.86
C GLU A 14 -7.25 -11.51 -8.62
N TRP A 15 -6.69 -11.87 -7.47
CA TRP A 15 -7.45 -12.03 -6.23
C TRP A 15 -7.78 -10.71 -5.53
N LEU A 16 -6.91 -9.72 -5.67
CA LEU A 16 -7.11 -8.39 -5.09
C LEU A 16 -7.96 -7.50 -6.01
N GLY A 17 -8.17 -7.91 -7.27
CA GLY A 17 -9.05 -7.25 -8.24
C GLY A 17 -8.79 -5.75 -8.37
N ASP A 18 -9.84 -4.98 -8.60
CA ASP A 18 -9.85 -3.51 -8.67
C ASP A 18 -9.60 -2.83 -7.31
N TRP A 19 -9.04 -3.54 -6.36
CA TRP A 19 -8.88 -3.14 -4.96
C TRP A 19 -7.72 -2.21 -4.69
N HIS A 20 -6.92 -1.87 -5.72
CA HIS A 20 -5.84 -0.93 -5.49
C HIS A 20 -6.25 0.50 -5.80
N PRO A 21 -6.62 1.24 -4.79
CA PRO A 21 -7.15 2.57 -4.89
C PRO A 21 -6.14 3.63 -5.27
N LEU A 22 -4.86 3.41 -4.97
CA LEU A 22 -3.80 4.30 -5.42
C LEU A 22 -3.65 4.28 -6.95
N ALA A 23 -3.93 3.16 -7.61
CA ALA A 23 -3.91 3.10 -9.08
C ALA A 23 -4.99 3.98 -9.71
N GLU A 24 -6.20 4.03 -9.13
CA GLU A 24 -7.26 4.94 -9.58
C GLU A 24 -6.94 6.40 -9.26
N GLN A 25 -6.39 6.68 -8.07
CA GLN A 25 -6.11 8.03 -7.62
C GLN A 25 -4.92 8.66 -8.33
N LEU A 26 -3.85 7.89 -8.55
CA LEU A 26 -2.68 8.36 -9.29
C LEU A 26 -2.97 8.55 -10.78
N GLY A 27 -4.04 7.96 -11.30
CA GLY A 27 -4.54 8.22 -12.65
C GLY A 27 -5.30 9.54 -12.78
N SER A 28 -5.60 10.24 -11.69
CA SER A 28 -6.24 11.56 -11.67
C SER A 28 -5.21 12.69 -11.79
N ALA A 29 -5.67 13.88 -12.21
CA ALA A 29 -4.83 15.09 -12.24
C ALA A 29 -4.25 15.43 -10.85
N ASP A 30 -4.97 15.07 -9.79
CA ASP A 30 -4.57 15.30 -8.40
C ASP A 30 -3.38 14.43 -7.97
N GLY A 31 -3.24 13.23 -8.54
CA GLY A 31 -2.12 12.33 -8.23
C GLY A 31 -0.73 12.89 -8.47
N LEU A 32 -0.63 13.88 -9.35
CA LEU A 32 0.63 14.54 -9.68
C LEU A 32 0.96 15.73 -8.78
N VAL A 33 -0.07 16.41 -8.31
CA VAL A 33 0.07 17.41 -7.25
C VAL A 33 0.57 16.71 -6.00
N GLU A 34 0.05 15.52 -5.71
CA GLU A 34 0.49 14.67 -4.60
C GLU A 34 1.92 14.17 -4.79
N LEU A 35 2.32 13.73 -5.99
CA LEU A 35 3.71 13.39 -6.30
C LEU A 35 4.67 14.57 -6.07
N GLY A 36 4.25 15.78 -6.45
CA GLY A 36 5.01 17.01 -6.22
C GLY A 36 5.20 17.31 -4.73
N SER A 37 4.16 17.16 -3.95
CA SER A 37 4.18 17.37 -2.50
C SER A 37 5.08 16.36 -1.80
N VAL A 38 5.01 15.09 -2.18
CA VAL A 38 5.87 14.05 -1.63
C VAL A 38 7.31 14.19 -2.07
N SER A 39 7.57 14.61 -3.32
CA SER A 39 8.93 14.92 -3.77
C SER A 39 9.57 16.00 -2.91
N SER A 40 8.81 17.05 -2.58
CA SER A 40 9.28 18.13 -1.71
C SER A 40 9.58 17.63 -0.29
N LEU A 41 8.73 16.76 0.25
CA LEU A 41 8.91 16.18 1.57
C LEU A 41 10.16 15.27 1.62
N LEU A 42 10.38 14.49 0.58
CA LEU A 42 11.56 13.64 0.43
C LEU A 42 12.81 14.42 -0.01
N GLN A 43 12.74 15.76 -0.05
CA GLN A 43 13.81 16.65 -0.50
C GLN A 43 14.31 16.33 -1.92
N LEU A 44 13.41 15.88 -2.77
CA LEU A 44 13.67 15.55 -4.15
C LEU A 44 13.19 16.64 -5.10
N PRO A 45 13.86 16.81 -6.25
CA PRO A 45 13.35 17.68 -7.31
C PRO A 45 12.02 17.12 -7.86
N PRO A 46 11.17 17.99 -8.44
CA PRO A 46 9.94 17.56 -9.08
C PRO A 46 10.17 16.47 -10.14
N VAL A 47 9.23 15.54 -10.24
CA VAL A 47 9.28 14.47 -11.24
C VAL A 47 8.94 15.04 -12.61
N HIS A 48 9.92 15.01 -13.55
CA HIS A 48 9.77 15.56 -14.92
C HIS A 48 10.35 14.66 -16.02
N ASN A 49 11.01 13.57 -15.65
CA ASN A 49 11.56 12.57 -16.59
C ASN A 49 11.74 11.21 -15.89
N VAL A 50 12.14 10.19 -16.67
CA VAL A 50 12.35 8.81 -16.16
C VAL A 50 13.37 8.77 -15.01
N SER A 51 14.45 9.56 -15.11
CA SER A 51 15.49 9.55 -14.09
C SER A 51 15.01 10.14 -12.77
N SER A 52 14.25 11.24 -12.80
CA SER A 52 13.66 11.82 -11.59
C SER A 52 12.53 10.94 -11.02
N LEU A 53 11.75 10.26 -11.88
CA LEU A 53 10.77 9.28 -11.44
C LEU A 53 11.44 8.08 -10.74
N ARG A 54 12.53 7.55 -11.30
CA ARG A 54 13.30 6.47 -10.68
C ARG A 54 13.81 6.86 -9.29
N LYS A 55 14.40 8.04 -9.17
CA LYS A 55 14.87 8.55 -7.87
C LYS A 55 13.74 8.69 -6.87
N PHE A 56 12.61 9.27 -7.30
CA PHE A 56 11.43 9.40 -6.46
C PHE A 56 10.95 8.04 -5.95
N LEU A 57 10.76 7.07 -6.84
CA LEU A 57 10.27 5.75 -6.47
C LEU A 57 11.25 4.98 -5.57
N GLY A 58 12.55 5.10 -5.81
CA GLY A 58 13.57 4.53 -4.92
C GLY A 58 13.50 5.11 -3.51
N GLN A 59 13.36 6.44 -3.37
CA GLN A 59 13.20 7.08 -2.06
C GLN A 59 11.85 6.75 -1.42
N TYR A 60 10.79 6.69 -2.20
CA TYR A 60 9.49 6.24 -1.71
C TYR A 60 9.55 4.82 -1.12
N GLN A 61 10.22 3.89 -1.80
CA GLN A 61 10.42 2.53 -1.29
C GLN A 61 11.18 2.53 0.05
N LEU A 62 12.27 3.29 0.13
CA LEU A 62 13.14 3.31 1.31
C LEU A 62 12.55 4.08 2.50
N CYS A 63 11.79 5.14 2.24
CA CYS A 63 11.33 6.04 3.30
C CYS A 63 9.86 5.85 3.68
N ILE A 64 9.05 5.23 2.83
CA ILE A 64 7.60 5.12 3.03
C ILE A 64 7.13 3.67 2.93
N LEU A 65 7.34 3.03 1.77
CA LEU A 65 6.79 1.71 1.51
C LEU A 65 7.30 0.66 2.52
N LEU A 66 8.61 0.48 2.57
CA LEU A 66 9.24 -0.53 3.43
C LEU A 66 9.13 -0.22 4.93
N PRO A 67 9.42 1.01 5.41
CA PRO A 67 9.43 1.29 6.84
C PRO A 67 8.05 1.62 7.44
N LEU A 68 7.07 2.05 6.65
CA LEU A 68 5.78 2.53 7.16
C LEU A 68 4.60 1.73 6.63
N GLU A 69 4.42 1.64 5.31
CA GLU A 69 3.20 1.05 4.76
C GLU A 69 3.13 -0.46 4.92
N LEU A 70 4.19 -1.19 4.56
CA LEU A 70 4.20 -2.65 4.70
C LEU A 70 4.14 -3.10 6.17
N PRO A 71 4.87 -2.47 7.12
CA PRO A 71 4.70 -2.74 8.55
C PRO A 71 3.30 -2.47 9.08
N ALA A 72 2.65 -1.40 8.62
CA ALA A 72 1.29 -1.09 9.02
C ALA A 72 0.28 -2.14 8.52
N ILE A 73 0.44 -2.63 7.28
CA ILE A 73 -0.38 -3.72 6.73
C ILE A 73 -0.20 -4.99 7.55
N GLU A 74 1.04 -5.35 7.85
CA GLU A 74 1.37 -6.54 8.63
C GLU A 74 0.80 -6.46 10.05
N ALA A 75 0.98 -5.33 10.74
CA ALA A 75 0.45 -5.13 12.08
C ALA A 75 -1.08 -5.19 12.09
N ALA A 76 -1.74 -4.51 11.13
CA ALA A 76 -3.19 -4.54 10.99
C ALA A 76 -3.72 -5.96 10.71
N HIS A 77 -3.03 -6.73 9.86
CA HIS A 77 -3.35 -8.14 9.64
C HIS A 77 -3.25 -8.95 10.94
N GLY A 78 -2.17 -8.80 11.70
CA GLY A 78 -1.96 -9.47 12.97
C GLY A 78 -3.04 -9.13 14.01
N HIS A 79 -3.34 -7.84 14.20
CA HIS A 79 -4.40 -7.38 15.10
C HIS A 79 -5.78 -7.89 14.68
N ALA A 80 -6.06 -7.91 13.37
CA ALA A 80 -7.31 -8.45 12.85
C ALA A 80 -7.45 -9.97 13.13
N CYS A 81 -6.39 -10.75 12.91
CA CYS A 81 -6.38 -12.20 13.21
C CYS A 81 -6.63 -12.49 14.70
N ARG A 82 -6.12 -11.63 15.60
CA ARG A 82 -6.30 -11.77 17.05
C ARG A 82 -7.53 -11.04 17.58
N ASN A 83 -8.31 -10.36 16.70
CA ASN A 83 -9.49 -9.56 17.05
C ASN A 83 -9.16 -8.42 18.05
N GLU A 84 -7.99 -7.83 17.94
CA GLU A 84 -7.43 -6.75 18.77
C GLU A 84 -7.83 -5.38 18.22
N LEU A 85 -9.05 -4.93 18.51
CA LEU A 85 -9.57 -3.66 17.98
C LEU A 85 -8.83 -2.45 18.54
N ARG A 86 -8.50 -2.45 19.84
CA ARG A 86 -7.84 -1.29 20.49
C ARG A 86 -6.49 -1.00 19.86
N GLU A 87 -5.74 -2.04 19.61
CA GLU A 87 -4.42 -2.01 18.97
C GLU A 87 -4.53 -1.53 17.52
N LEU A 88 -5.56 -1.98 16.80
CA LEU A 88 -5.82 -1.52 15.43
C LEU A 88 -6.19 -0.03 15.39
N VAL A 89 -6.98 0.47 16.35
CA VAL A 89 -7.32 1.90 16.46
C VAL A 89 -6.10 2.72 16.88
N ALA A 90 -5.28 2.22 17.82
CA ALA A 90 -4.04 2.88 18.21
C ALA A 90 -3.07 3.02 17.01
N LEU A 91 -2.89 1.95 16.24
CA LEU A 91 -2.09 1.97 15.02
C LEU A 91 -2.63 2.98 13.98
N ASP A 92 -3.96 3.11 13.86
CA ASP A 92 -4.59 4.11 12.99
C ASP A 92 -4.24 5.54 13.41
N GLN A 93 -4.23 5.81 14.71
CA GLN A 93 -3.85 7.10 15.26
C GLN A 93 -2.34 7.37 15.14
N GLU A 94 -1.50 6.36 15.31
CA GLU A 94 -0.05 6.46 15.08
C GLU A 94 0.27 6.85 13.63
N LEU A 95 -0.35 6.20 12.66
CA LEU A 95 -0.21 6.57 11.25
C LEU A 95 -0.71 8.00 10.97
N ALA A 96 -1.75 8.43 11.67
CA ALA A 96 -2.26 9.78 11.54
C ALA A 96 -1.30 10.84 12.12
N ALA A 97 -0.44 10.47 13.05
CA ALA A 97 0.59 11.34 13.64
C ALA A 97 1.88 11.36 12.78
N GLU A 98 2.07 10.43 11.85
CA GLU A 98 3.28 10.32 11.04
C GLU A 98 3.37 11.44 9.98
N PRO A 99 4.34 12.38 10.10
CA PRO A 99 4.39 13.55 9.23
C PRO A 99 4.54 13.21 7.75
N VAL A 100 5.28 12.15 7.43
CA VAL A 100 5.53 11.72 6.04
C VAL A 100 4.24 11.27 5.36
N LEU A 101 3.31 10.69 6.11
CA LEU A 101 2.04 10.19 5.58
C LEU A 101 0.98 11.27 5.42
N GLN A 102 1.16 12.48 5.98
CA GLN A 102 0.14 13.53 5.94
C GLN A 102 -0.24 13.95 4.50
N ASN A 103 0.72 13.93 3.58
CA ASN A 103 0.45 14.25 2.16
C ASN A 103 -0.42 13.20 1.46
N PHE A 104 -0.45 11.97 1.98
CA PHE A 104 -1.30 10.88 1.49
C PHE A 104 -2.54 10.66 2.34
N ALA A 105 -2.70 11.42 3.43
CA ALA A 105 -3.75 11.16 4.41
C ALA A 105 -5.15 11.20 3.78
N ALA A 106 -5.49 12.26 3.07
CA ALA A 106 -6.82 12.43 2.49
C ALA A 106 -7.15 11.34 1.44
N PRO A 107 -6.29 11.08 0.44
CA PRO A 107 -6.50 9.98 -0.51
C PRO A 107 -6.56 8.63 0.17
N SER A 108 -5.62 8.31 1.05
CA SER A 108 -5.56 7.01 1.73
C SER A 108 -6.82 6.75 2.57
N ARG A 109 -7.27 7.74 3.35
CA ARG A 109 -8.49 7.64 4.17
C ARG A 109 -9.73 7.46 3.30
N ARG A 110 -9.89 8.26 2.25
CA ARG A 110 -11.03 8.14 1.33
C ARG A 110 -11.17 6.73 0.78
N VAL A 111 -10.06 6.15 0.39
CA VAL A 111 -10.03 4.82 -0.18
C VAL A 111 -10.22 3.75 0.87
N GLY A 112 -9.51 3.82 1.98
CA GLY A 112 -9.67 2.89 3.08
C GLY A 112 -11.11 2.86 3.59
N GLN A 113 -11.72 4.03 3.80
CA GLN A 113 -13.12 4.13 4.20
C GLN A 113 -14.06 3.52 3.16
N ALA A 114 -13.86 3.79 1.87
CA ALA A 114 -14.67 3.20 0.81
C ALA A 114 -14.54 1.67 0.76
N GLN A 115 -13.34 1.12 0.98
CA GLN A 115 -13.14 -0.32 1.07
C GLN A 115 -13.77 -0.91 2.34
N LEU A 116 -13.60 -0.25 3.48
CA LEU A 116 -14.19 -0.68 4.74
C LEU A 116 -15.73 -0.73 4.66
N GLN A 117 -16.37 0.20 3.97
CA GLN A 117 -17.80 0.18 3.71
C GLN A 117 -18.23 -1.05 2.89
N LYS A 118 -17.41 -1.53 1.95
CA LYS A 118 -17.71 -2.76 1.20
C LYS A 118 -17.68 -4.01 2.09
N LEU A 119 -16.97 -3.96 3.22
CA LEU A 119 -16.95 -5.04 4.21
C LEU A 119 -18.13 -5.00 5.18
N ARG A 120 -18.96 -3.95 5.19
CA ARG A 120 -20.13 -3.79 6.06
C ARG A 120 -21.08 -5.00 6.06
N PRO A 121 -21.37 -5.69 4.93
CA PRO A 121 -22.22 -6.87 4.92
C PRO A 121 -21.70 -8.05 5.72
N LEU A 122 -20.40 -8.10 6.05
CA LEU A 122 -19.79 -9.17 6.84
C LEU A 122 -20.10 -9.00 8.34
N ARG A 123 -21.38 -9.20 8.72
CA ARG A 123 -21.88 -8.92 10.07
C ARG A 123 -21.31 -9.84 11.16
N ASP A 124 -20.86 -11.02 10.79
CA ASP A 124 -20.20 -12.01 11.64
C ASP A 124 -18.75 -11.64 11.99
N GLN A 125 -18.14 -10.77 11.21
CA GLN A 125 -16.76 -10.30 11.41
C GLN A 125 -16.72 -9.15 12.42
N ARG A 126 -16.59 -9.47 13.71
CA ARG A 126 -16.65 -8.49 14.81
C ARG A 126 -15.63 -7.36 14.66
N VAL A 127 -14.39 -7.68 14.28
CA VAL A 127 -13.31 -6.66 14.12
C VAL A 127 -13.68 -5.65 13.03
N VAL A 128 -14.28 -6.11 11.92
CA VAL A 128 -14.75 -5.22 10.84
C VAL A 128 -15.82 -4.27 11.35
N GLN A 129 -16.87 -4.82 11.99
CA GLN A 129 -17.99 -4.01 12.44
C GLN A 129 -17.58 -2.96 13.47
N ARG A 130 -16.69 -3.34 14.39
CA ARG A 130 -16.19 -2.43 15.43
C ARG A 130 -15.22 -1.39 14.86
N TYR A 131 -14.32 -1.77 13.95
CA TYR A 131 -13.42 -0.81 13.31
C TYR A 131 -14.19 0.16 12.41
N LEU A 132 -15.20 -0.33 11.70
CA LEU A 132 -16.12 0.53 10.93
C LEU A 132 -16.82 1.54 11.84
N ALA A 133 -17.33 1.11 12.99
CA ALA A 133 -17.97 2.01 13.96
C ALA A 133 -16.98 3.06 14.51
N ALA A 134 -15.74 2.67 14.80
CA ALA A 134 -14.69 3.60 15.23
C ALA A 134 -14.38 4.66 14.16
N VAL A 135 -14.35 4.26 12.88
CA VAL A 135 -14.17 5.20 11.77
C VAL A 135 -15.38 6.13 11.61
N GLU A 136 -16.58 5.60 11.71
CA GLU A 136 -17.82 6.40 11.62
C GLU A 136 -18.01 7.37 12.79
N SER A 137 -17.51 7.04 13.97
CA SER A 137 -17.52 7.93 15.14
C SER A 137 -16.37 8.95 15.14
N GLY A 138 -15.40 8.81 14.25
CA GLY A 138 -14.21 9.67 14.21
C GLY A 138 -13.10 9.26 15.20
N GLU A 139 -13.23 8.13 15.88
CA GLU A 139 -12.19 7.56 16.75
C GLU A 139 -11.00 7.02 15.95
N ALA A 140 -11.25 6.53 14.73
CA ALA A 140 -10.24 6.11 13.78
C ALA A 140 -10.41 6.81 12.42
N HIS A 141 -9.37 6.80 11.60
CA HIS A 141 -9.36 7.48 10.31
C HIS A 141 -9.67 6.57 9.13
N GLY A 142 -9.45 5.27 9.27
CA GLY A 142 -9.67 4.28 8.22
C GLY A 142 -8.62 4.34 7.11
N TRP A 143 -7.34 4.33 7.48
CA TRP A 143 -6.24 4.29 6.52
C TRP A 143 -6.31 3.09 5.60
N HIS A 144 -6.02 3.31 4.32
CA HIS A 144 -6.04 2.24 3.31
C HIS A 144 -5.15 1.05 3.68
N THR A 145 -3.94 1.29 4.18
CA THR A 145 -3.01 0.24 4.60
C THR A 145 -3.61 -0.67 5.67
N LEU A 146 -4.31 -0.08 6.66
CA LEU A 146 -4.93 -0.85 7.74
C LEU A 146 -6.13 -1.64 7.25
N VAL A 147 -6.97 -1.03 6.41
CA VAL A 147 -8.12 -1.72 5.81
C VAL A 147 -7.66 -2.84 4.88
N TYR A 148 -6.54 -2.65 4.19
CA TYR A 148 -5.92 -3.69 3.36
C TYR A 148 -5.46 -4.87 4.21
N GLY A 149 -4.69 -4.64 5.29
CA GLY A 149 -4.26 -5.67 6.23
C GLY A 149 -5.44 -6.41 6.88
N LEU A 150 -6.46 -5.67 7.33
CA LEU A 150 -7.73 -6.21 7.83
C LEU A 150 -8.39 -7.13 6.79
N THR A 151 -8.42 -6.72 5.54
CA THR A 151 -9.00 -7.50 4.44
C THR A 151 -8.24 -8.80 4.20
N LEU A 152 -6.91 -8.76 4.19
CA LEU A 152 -6.09 -9.98 4.09
C LEU A 152 -6.45 -10.99 5.18
N ALA A 153 -6.58 -10.53 6.43
CA ALA A 153 -6.92 -11.38 7.56
C ALA A 153 -8.31 -12.01 7.41
N ILE A 154 -9.32 -11.22 7.06
CA ILE A 154 -10.71 -11.67 6.94
C ILE A 154 -10.90 -12.71 5.85
N TYR A 155 -10.24 -12.53 4.72
CA TYR A 155 -10.28 -13.48 3.61
C TYR A 155 -9.23 -14.58 3.70
N SER A 156 -8.49 -14.65 4.82
CA SER A 156 -7.41 -15.64 5.04
C SER A 156 -6.37 -15.65 3.91
N LEU A 157 -6.07 -14.48 3.36
CA LEU A 157 -5.06 -14.34 2.32
C LEU A 157 -3.66 -14.38 2.95
N PRO A 158 -2.71 -15.10 2.33
CA PRO A 158 -1.36 -15.19 2.87
C PRO A 158 -0.69 -13.82 2.96
N LEU A 159 -0.23 -13.43 4.15
CA LEU A 159 0.34 -12.11 4.41
C LEU A 159 1.47 -11.75 3.43
N ARG A 160 2.43 -12.68 3.22
CA ARG A 160 3.55 -12.48 2.30
C ARG A 160 3.08 -12.11 0.89
N GLN A 161 2.07 -12.82 0.38
CA GLN A 161 1.52 -12.55 -0.96
C GLN A 161 0.77 -11.21 -0.98
N GLY A 162 0.06 -10.88 0.11
CA GLY A 162 -0.60 -9.59 0.26
C GLY A 162 0.39 -8.42 0.23
N LEU A 163 1.49 -8.51 0.99
CA LEU A 163 2.53 -7.47 1.01
C LEU A 163 3.20 -7.30 -0.37
N LEU A 164 3.54 -8.41 -1.03
CA LEU A 164 4.07 -8.38 -2.40
C LEU A 164 3.08 -7.77 -3.40
N GLY A 165 1.81 -8.14 -3.29
CA GLY A 165 0.73 -7.60 -4.12
C GLY A 165 0.57 -6.10 -3.92
N TYR A 166 0.58 -5.62 -2.67
CA TYR A 166 0.52 -4.20 -2.35
C TYR A 166 1.70 -3.44 -2.96
N ALA A 167 2.92 -3.88 -2.71
CA ALA A 167 4.13 -3.25 -3.24
C ALA A 167 4.13 -3.22 -4.78
N HIS A 168 3.78 -4.34 -5.42
CA HIS A 168 3.65 -4.45 -6.87
C HIS A 168 2.67 -3.41 -7.44
N GLN A 169 1.46 -3.36 -6.89
CA GLN A 169 0.42 -2.47 -7.40
C GLN A 169 0.77 -1.01 -7.14
N THR A 170 1.37 -0.69 -5.99
CA THR A 170 1.80 0.67 -5.66
C THR A 170 2.85 1.16 -6.64
N ILE A 171 3.94 0.42 -6.85
CA ILE A 171 5.01 0.81 -7.79
C ILE A 171 4.47 0.92 -9.21
N ARG A 172 3.69 -0.07 -9.64
CA ARG A 172 3.06 -0.05 -10.97
C ARG A 172 2.14 1.16 -11.15
N GLY A 173 1.31 1.45 -10.14
CA GLY A 173 0.39 2.60 -10.16
C GLY A 173 1.13 3.91 -10.35
N PHE A 174 2.19 4.17 -9.60
CA PHE A 174 3.03 5.35 -9.75
C PHE A 174 3.65 5.46 -11.14
N ILE A 175 4.22 4.38 -11.67
CA ILE A 175 4.85 4.39 -12.99
C ILE A 175 3.84 4.70 -14.09
N TYR A 176 2.68 4.02 -14.09
CA TYR A 176 1.68 4.22 -15.14
C TYR A 176 0.96 5.57 -15.05
N SER A 177 0.81 6.13 -13.84
CA SER A 177 0.28 7.49 -13.67
C SER A 177 1.25 8.52 -14.22
N ALA A 178 2.54 8.39 -13.90
CA ALA A 178 3.57 9.27 -14.44
C ALA A 178 3.77 9.08 -15.95
N ALA A 179 3.51 7.89 -16.49
CA ALA A 179 3.72 7.58 -17.91
C ALA A 179 2.95 8.50 -18.84
N ARG A 180 1.71 8.86 -18.50
CA ARG A 180 0.88 9.79 -19.30
C ARG A 180 1.51 11.17 -19.41
N MET A 181 2.08 11.67 -18.31
CA MET A 181 2.65 13.02 -18.26
C MET A 181 4.05 13.09 -18.83
N LEU A 182 4.83 12.06 -18.61
CA LEU A 182 6.21 11.98 -19.04
C LEU A 182 6.34 11.39 -20.45
N ASN A 183 5.23 11.04 -21.12
CA ASN A 183 5.20 10.39 -22.43
C ASN A 183 6.11 9.14 -22.48
N LEU A 184 6.06 8.31 -21.43
CA LEU A 184 6.86 7.10 -21.36
C LEU A 184 6.27 6.02 -22.26
N SER A 185 7.15 5.33 -22.98
CA SER A 185 6.75 4.12 -23.72
C SER A 185 6.45 2.97 -22.74
N GLU A 186 5.59 2.05 -23.15
CA GLU A 186 5.29 0.85 -22.36
C GLU A 186 6.56 0.04 -22.00
N ARG A 187 7.52 -0.01 -22.93
CA ARG A 187 8.81 -0.66 -22.70
C ARG A 187 9.59 0.03 -21.56
N ALA A 188 9.61 1.37 -21.53
CA ALA A 188 10.30 2.12 -20.48
C ALA A 188 9.60 1.94 -19.11
N CYS A 189 8.27 1.90 -19.09
CA CYS A 189 7.51 1.62 -17.87
C CYS A 189 7.81 0.23 -17.33
N ARG A 190 7.83 -0.78 -18.19
CA ARG A 190 8.11 -2.17 -17.82
C ARG A 190 9.53 -2.33 -17.30
N GLN A 191 10.52 -1.75 -17.99
CA GLN A 191 11.91 -1.79 -17.56
C GLN A 191 12.12 -1.11 -16.20
N LEU A 192 11.51 0.06 -16.00
CA LEU A 192 11.56 0.77 -14.72
C LEU A 192 10.90 -0.03 -13.58
N PHE A 193 9.78 -0.67 -13.87
CA PHE A 193 9.10 -1.54 -12.92
C PHE A 193 9.96 -2.74 -12.53
N ASP A 194 10.50 -3.47 -13.50
CA ASP A 194 11.34 -4.64 -13.26
C ASP A 194 12.57 -4.30 -12.41
N GLU A 195 13.20 -3.15 -12.69
CA GLU A 195 14.33 -2.62 -11.93
C GLU A 195 13.96 -2.34 -10.46
N LEU A 196 12.87 -1.60 -10.24
CA LEU A 196 12.47 -1.18 -8.89
C LEU A 196 11.87 -2.32 -8.06
N PHE A 197 11.30 -3.32 -8.71
CA PHE A 197 10.67 -4.44 -8.04
C PHE A 197 11.62 -5.60 -7.74
N ALA A 198 12.81 -5.61 -8.35
CA ALA A 198 13.76 -6.74 -8.28
C ALA A 198 14.11 -7.15 -6.85
N ASP A 199 14.39 -6.20 -5.98
CA ASP A 199 14.87 -6.44 -4.60
C ASP A 199 13.73 -6.48 -3.56
N LEU A 200 12.53 -6.02 -3.91
CA LEU A 200 11.41 -5.95 -2.97
C LEU A 200 10.99 -7.31 -2.37
N PRO A 201 10.96 -8.41 -3.14
CA PRO A 201 10.60 -9.71 -2.57
C PRO A 201 11.55 -10.16 -1.45
N LEU A 202 12.84 -9.90 -1.60
CA LEU A 202 13.85 -10.23 -0.60
C LEU A 202 13.70 -9.34 0.64
N ALA A 203 13.57 -8.03 0.45
CA ALA A 203 13.38 -7.07 1.54
C ALA A 203 12.13 -7.39 2.39
N ILE A 204 11.03 -7.78 1.75
CA ILE A 204 9.80 -8.21 2.44
C ILE A 204 10.03 -9.51 3.23
N GLU A 205 10.77 -10.46 2.67
CA GLU A 205 11.09 -11.70 3.39
C GLU A 205 11.97 -11.47 4.62
N GLU A 206 12.96 -10.59 4.51
CA GLU A 206 13.82 -10.19 5.62
C GLU A 206 13.00 -9.52 6.72
N GLN A 207 12.14 -8.57 6.37
CA GLN A 207 11.25 -7.90 7.32
C GLN A 207 10.35 -8.89 8.08
N LEU A 208 9.74 -9.86 7.38
CA LEU A 208 8.88 -10.86 8.00
C LEU A 208 9.65 -11.81 8.94
N LYS A 209 10.91 -12.11 8.63
CA LYS A 209 11.77 -12.95 9.50
C LYS A 209 12.16 -12.22 10.78
N GLU A 210 12.65 -10.98 10.67
CA GLU A 210 13.04 -10.17 11.82
C GLU A 210 11.93 -10.05 12.87
N ARG A 211 10.69 -9.94 12.42
CA ARG A 211 9.53 -9.84 13.33
C ARG A 211 9.06 -11.17 13.89
N ALA A 212 9.36 -12.28 13.24
CA ALA A 212 9.04 -13.60 13.77
C ALA A 212 9.99 -14.04 14.90
N GLU A 213 11.14 -13.37 15.03
CA GLU A 213 12.16 -13.64 16.07
C GLU A 213 11.97 -12.79 17.33
N VAL A 214 11.05 -11.81 17.31
CA VAL A 214 10.70 -10.92 18.43
C VAL A 214 9.40 -11.38 19.09
#